data_61806ec929d8629b0c731be69dfffb00
#
_entry.id   61806ec929d8629b0c731be69dfffb00
#
_cell.length_a   1.000
_cell.length_b   1.000
_cell.length_c   1.000
_cell.angle_alpha   90.00
_cell.angle_beta   90.00
_cell.angle_gamma   90.00
#
_symmetry.space_group_name_H-M   'P 1'
#
loop_
_entity.id
_entity.type
_entity.pdbx_description
1 polymer ?
#
loop_
_entity_poly.entity_id
_entity_poly.type
_entity_poly.pdbx_seq_one_letter_code
_entity_poly.pdbx_strand_id
1 'polypeptide(L)'
;MARLSYEELENIKKKYGVARIWSWSKVNTYMTSKFEYLLKYILKSKEDRCDSCYTTLGTICHDTLEKFYEGKIEYKDMIDDYNDGFTTAIVIAELKFNRSDEEKNESIGKKYNENLVHFFNNHVVYKHKPLIEVVIIFVIDGNVFVGYIDAIYKDDDGYYYPIDFKTSSIYTGNKLEENSGQLIGYSIGLNQMGIPLDKIRPQFNFLKYCTIKYEQKNGTVKYRNVERCKIGESLQSNAKTWLKHFGYEPDEYLKMILDTNGIDCLPEKVKEKYEITDCHVPVELNEKVVEKWTKHISTTIQDIELREKDYEETKSLQCFWDDEEDVKAQSYYFANLCAYSATKHLPYKAYLEKFEAAQKNDDMFGGLLGSTSSKVINNKNDEVDLSWLNNI
;
A
#
# COMPACT_ATOMS: atom_id res chain seq x y z
N MET A 1 1.29 -8.49 14.13
CA MET A 1 0.35 -8.36 15.29
C MET A 1 -1.09 -8.56 14.83
N ALA A 2 -1.99 -9.10 15.70
CA ALA A 2 -3.40 -9.22 15.34
C ALA A 2 -4.05 -7.82 15.27
N ARG A 3 -4.94 -7.60 14.32
CA ARG A 3 -5.75 -6.37 14.25
C ARG A 3 -6.63 -6.26 15.49
N LEU A 4 -6.90 -5.02 15.92
CA LEU A 4 -7.78 -4.74 17.06
C LEU A 4 -9.12 -5.46 16.93
N SER A 5 -9.55 -6.09 18.00
CA SER A 5 -10.84 -6.73 18.12
C SER A 5 -11.99 -5.72 18.16
N TYR A 6 -13.22 -6.19 17.97
CA TYR A 6 -14.40 -5.33 18.09
C TYR A 6 -14.48 -4.67 19.47
N GLU A 7 -14.14 -5.40 20.53
CA GLU A 7 -14.18 -4.92 21.92
C GLU A 7 -13.16 -3.80 22.16
N GLU A 8 -11.94 -3.95 21.67
CA GLU A 8 -10.89 -2.90 21.73
C GLU A 8 -11.33 -1.63 20.99
N LEU A 9 -11.95 -1.77 19.82
CA LEU A 9 -12.49 -0.62 19.08
C LEU A 9 -13.63 0.07 19.86
N GLU A 10 -14.51 -0.67 20.51
CA GLU A 10 -15.56 -0.09 21.37
C GLU A 10 -14.99 0.61 22.62
N ASN A 11 -13.90 0.07 23.17
CA ASN A 11 -13.18 0.72 24.27
C ASN A 11 -12.52 2.04 23.84
N ILE A 12 -11.95 2.09 22.64
CA ILE A 12 -11.43 3.31 22.04
C ILE A 12 -12.55 4.35 21.88
N LYS A 13 -13.71 3.97 21.33
CA LYS A 13 -14.86 4.87 21.20
C LYS A 13 -15.28 5.45 22.55
N LYS A 14 -15.39 4.62 23.58
CA LYS A 14 -15.73 5.05 24.94
C LYS A 14 -14.69 6.00 25.52
N LYS A 15 -13.39 5.66 25.37
CA LYS A 15 -12.27 6.46 25.87
C LYS A 15 -12.26 7.87 25.28
N TYR A 16 -12.53 7.98 23.98
CA TYR A 16 -12.52 9.27 23.26
C TYR A 16 -13.90 9.93 23.17
N GLY A 17 -14.96 9.30 23.66
CA GLY A 17 -16.33 9.85 23.62
C GLY A 17 -16.91 9.99 22.21
N VAL A 18 -16.51 9.13 21.27
CA VAL A 18 -16.92 9.20 19.86
C VAL A 18 -17.81 8.02 19.46
N ALA A 19 -18.77 8.27 18.59
CA ALA A 19 -19.64 7.22 18.05
C ALA A 19 -18.95 6.39 16.93
N ARG A 20 -17.95 7.00 16.27
CA ARG A 20 -17.30 6.43 15.08
C ARG A 20 -15.78 6.50 15.20
N ILE A 21 -15.11 5.44 14.70
CA ILE A 21 -13.67 5.42 14.46
C ILE A 21 -13.44 5.49 12.95
N TRP A 22 -12.50 6.32 12.56
CA TRP A 22 -12.04 6.46 11.19
C TRP A 22 -10.81 5.60 10.93
N SER A 23 -10.56 5.30 9.67
CA SER A 23 -9.29 4.76 9.18
C SER A 23 -8.93 5.47 7.88
N TRP A 24 -7.63 5.49 7.56
CA TRP A 24 -7.20 6.01 6.26
C TRP A 24 -7.93 5.34 5.10
N SER A 25 -8.12 4.01 5.15
CA SER A 25 -8.82 3.26 4.09
C SER A 25 -10.24 3.78 3.83
N LYS A 26 -11.00 4.16 4.88
CA LYS A 26 -12.34 4.72 4.70
C LYS A 26 -12.32 6.06 3.97
N VAL A 27 -11.45 6.96 4.42
CA VAL A 27 -11.31 8.30 3.84
C VAL A 27 -10.80 8.19 2.39
N ASN A 28 -9.78 7.36 2.17
CA ASN A 28 -9.20 7.15 0.84
C ASN A 28 -10.17 6.49 -0.14
N THR A 29 -10.98 5.52 0.31
CA THR A 29 -12.04 4.94 -0.55
C THR A 29 -13.01 6.01 -1.01
N TYR A 30 -13.44 6.90 -0.11
CA TYR A 30 -14.34 7.99 -0.47
C TYR A 30 -13.70 8.97 -1.47
N MET A 31 -12.44 9.34 -1.26
CA MET A 31 -11.70 10.21 -2.18
C MET A 31 -11.49 9.58 -3.56
N THR A 32 -11.40 8.25 -3.62
CA THR A 32 -11.24 7.51 -4.87
C THR A 32 -12.57 7.31 -5.60
N SER A 33 -13.62 6.90 -4.86
CA SER A 33 -14.98 6.69 -5.36
C SER A 33 -15.97 6.83 -4.21
N LYS A 34 -16.80 7.86 -4.31
CA LYS A 34 -17.89 8.11 -3.36
C LYS A 34 -18.88 6.94 -3.37
N PHE A 35 -19.17 6.40 -4.57
CA PHE A 35 -20.11 5.31 -4.71
C PHE A 35 -19.58 3.99 -4.15
N GLU A 36 -18.30 3.70 -4.30
CA GLU A 36 -17.68 2.55 -3.64
C GLU A 36 -17.74 2.68 -2.11
N TYR A 37 -17.52 3.89 -1.58
CA TYR A 37 -17.69 4.14 -0.15
C TYR A 37 -19.11 3.79 0.32
N LEU A 38 -20.14 4.21 -0.40
CA LEU A 38 -21.53 3.86 -0.09
C LEU A 38 -21.72 2.33 -0.08
N LEU A 39 -21.29 1.64 -1.13
CA LEU A 39 -21.45 0.20 -1.27
C LEU A 39 -20.74 -0.55 -0.13
N LYS A 40 -19.50 -0.16 0.17
CA LYS A 40 -18.64 -0.86 1.11
C LYS A 40 -18.98 -0.59 2.57
N TYR A 41 -19.16 0.67 2.95
CA TYR A 41 -19.24 1.07 4.36
C TYR A 41 -20.65 1.35 4.86
N ILE A 42 -21.56 1.73 4.00
CA ILE A 42 -22.96 2.03 4.36
C ILE A 42 -23.86 0.84 4.05
N LEU A 43 -23.90 0.42 2.78
CA LEU A 43 -24.74 -0.70 2.34
C LEU A 43 -24.17 -2.07 2.71
N LYS A 44 -22.86 -2.15 2.95
CA LYS A 44 -22.12 -3.40 3.19
C LYS A 44 -22.39 -4.44 2.11
N SER A 45 -22.47 -3.97 0.87
CA SER A 45 -22.72 -4.81 -0.30
C SER A 45 -21.62 -5.82 -0.50
N LYS A 46 -21.96 -7.00 -0.99
CA LYS A 46 -21.00 -8.01 -1.37
C LYS A 46 -20.18 -7.54 -2.57
N GLU A 47 -18.87 -7.70 -2.50
CA GLU A 47 -17.97 -7.49 -3.63
C GLU A 47 -18.29 -8.51 -4.73
N ASP A 48 -18.41 -8.04 -5.97
CA ASP A 48 -18.76 -8.87 -7.14
C ASP A 48 -17.61 -9.01 -8.16
N ARG A 49 -16.46 -8.40 -7.87
CA ARG A 49 -15.25 -8.41 -8.69
C ARG A 49 -14.02 -8.68 -7.82
N CYS A 50 -13.91 -9.91 -7.33
CA CYS A 50 -12.82 -10.33 -6.42
C CYS A 50 -11.62 -10.93 -7.16
N ASP A 51 -11.50 -10.71 -8.46
CA ASP A 51 -10.49 -11.32 -9.34
C ASP A 51 -9.21 -10.49 -9.48
N SER A 52 -9.09 -9.34 -8.82
CA SER A 52 -7.87 -8.52 -8.84
C SER A 52 -6.80 -9.08 -7.88
N CYS A 53 -5.58 -9.28 -8.38
CA CYS A 53 -4.48 -9.83 -7.59
C CYS A 53 -3.77 -8.80 -6.70
N TYR A 54 -3.88 -7.50 -6.98
CA TYR A 54 -3.00 -6.49 -6.37
C TYR A 54 -3.08 -6.41 -4.85
N THR A 55 -4.29 -6.44 -4.29
CA THR A 55 -4.47 -6.41 -2.82
C THR A 55 -3.91 -7.69 -2.19
N THR A 56 -4.23 -8.85 -2.76
CA THR A 56 -3.77 -10.15 -2.26
C THR A 56 -2.24 -10.25 -2.31
N LEU A 57 -1.62 -9.89 -3.43
CA LEU A 57 -0.17 -9.90 -3.56
C LEU A 57 0.51 -8.85 -2.67
N GLY A 58 -0.12 -7.71 -2.46
CA GLY A 58 0.33 -6.73 -1.47
C GLY A 58 0.35 -7.32 -0.06
N THR A 59 -0.74 -7.95 0.36
CA THR A 59 -0.84 -8.63 1.66
C THR A 59 0.24 -9.72 1.81
N ILE A 60 0.44 -10.57 0.80
CA ILE A 60 1.50 -11.60 0.82
C ILE A 60 2.88 -10.98 1.07
N CYS A 61 3.20 -9.88 0.39
CA CYS A 61 4.48 -9.20 0.60
C CYS A 61 4.63 -8.65 2.02
N HIS A 62 3.58 -8.04 2.58
CA HIS A 62 3.57 -7.53 3.95
C HIS A 62 3.70 -8.68 4.95
N ASP A 63 2.92 -9.75 4.80
CA ASP A 63 2.95 -10.93 5.69
C ASP A 63 4.34 -11.60 5.68
N THR A 64 4.98 -11.72 4.52
CA THR A 64 6.35 -12.28 4.40
C THR A 64 7.36 -11.42 5.16
N LEU A 65 7.31 -10.08 5.00
CA LEU A 65 8.17 -9.15 5.75
C LEU A 65 7.87 -9.19 7.26
N GLU A 66 6.59 -9.23 7.65
CA GLU A 66 6.18 -9.39 9.05
C GLU A 66 6.79 -10.66 9.66
N LYS A 67 6.60 -11.81 9.01
CA LYS A 67 7.15 -13.10 9.47
C LYS A 67 8.67 -13.04 9.65
N PHE A 68 9.37 -12.42 8.71
CA PHE A 68 10.83 -12.27 8.78
C PHE A 68 11.26 -11.39 9.96
N TYR A 69 10.72 -10.17 10.08
CA TYR A 69 11.12 -9.25 11.16
C TYR A 69 10.66 -9.69 12.54
N GLU A 70 9.60 -10.46 12.65
CA GLU A 70 9.20 -11.11 13.91
C GLU A 70 10.05 -12.35 14.23
N GLY A 71 10.86 -12.84 13.30
CA GLY A 71 11.71 -14.02 13.47
C GLY A 71 10.97 -15.35 13.33
N LYS A 72 9.82 -15.36 12.65
CA LYS A 72 9.05 -16.56 12.35
C LYS A 72 9.65 -17.35 11.18
N ILE A 73 10.35 -16.67 10.26
CA ILE A 73 11.10 -17.27 9.15
C ILE A 73 12.48 -16.64 9.08
N GLU A 74 13.45 -17.36 8.49
CA GLU A 74 14.79 -16.84 8.21
C GLU A 74 14.79 -16.01 6.90
N TYR A 75 15.84 -15.21 6.70
CA TYR A 75 16.00 -14.39 5.47
C TYR A 75 15.87 -15.22 4.19
N LYS A 76 16.53 -16.39 4.15
CA LYS A 76 16.53 -17.28 2.99
C LYS A 76 15.15 -17.86 2.67
N ASP A 77 14.25 -17.92 3.66
CA ASP A 77 12.92 -18.52 3.51
C ASP A 77 11.88 -17.51 2.99
N MET A 78 12.22 -16.20 2.98
CA MET A 78 11.29 -15.16 2.47
C MET A 78 10.90 -15.39 1.02
N ILE A 79 11.84 -15.82 0.18
CA ILE A 79 11.56 -16.06 -1.23
C ILE A 79 10.59 -17.22 -1.43
N ASP A 80 10.71 -18.27 -0.65
CA ASP A 80 9.82 -19.43 -0.74
C ASP A 80 8.41 -19.06 -0.22
N ASP A 81 8.31 -18.33 0.91
CA ASP A 81 7.03 -17.84 1.46
C ASP A 81 6.29 -16.93 0.45
N TYR A 82 7.01 -16.03 -0.22
CA TYR A 82 6.46 -15.20 -1.29
C TYR A 82 6.00 -16.03 -2.49
N ASN A 83 6.82 -16.96 -2.98
CA ASN A 83 6.51 -17.78 -4.16
C ASN A 83 5.29 -18.68 -3.93
N ASP A 84 5.14 -19.24 -2.74
CA ASP A 84 3.97 -20.05 -2.35
C ASP A 84 2.71 -19.17 -2.37
N GLY A 85 2.78 -17.97 -1.80
CA GLY A 85 1.69 -17.00 -1.84
C GLY A 85 1.34 -16.55 -3.26
N PHE A 86 2.36 -16.21 -4.07
CA PHE A 86 2.17 -15.82 -5.47
C PHE A 86 1.51 -16.93 -6.28
N THR A 87 1.99 -18.16 -6.13
CA THR A 87 1.43 -19.35 -6.82
C THR A 87 -0.03 -19.56 -6.40
N THR A 88 -0.32 -19.46 -5.12
CA THR A 88 -1.69 -19.57 -4.60
C THR A 88 -2.61 -18.51 -5.20
N ALA A 89 -2.16 -17.25 -5.28
CA ALA A 89 -2.96 -16.15 -5.81
C ALA A 89 -3.18 -16.25 -7.33
N ILE A 90 -2.12 -16.52 -8.09
CA ILE A 90 -2.17 -16.40 -9.55
C ILE A 90 -2.54 -17.73 -10.22
N VAL A 91 -2.02 -18.87 -9.72
CA VAL A 91 -2.24 -20.17 -10.37
C VAL A 91 -3.47 -20.88 -9.79
N ILE A 92 -3.66 -20.86 -8.48
CA ILE A 92 -4.76 -21.60 -7.83
C ILE A 92 -6.04 -20.77 -7.79
N ALA A 93 -5.96 -19.51 -7.37
CA ALA A 93 -7.12 -18.62 -7.28
C ALA A 93 -7.40 -17.84 -8.58
N GLU A 94 -6.54 -17.98 -9.62
CA GLU A 94 -6.69 -17.38 -10.93
C GLU A 94 -6.90 -15.84 -10.91
N LEU A 95 -6.29 -15.17 -9.92
CA LEU A 95 -6.38 -13.72 -9.81
C LEU A 95 -5.60 -13.03 -10.95
N LYS A 96 -6.08 -11.85 -11.35
CA LYS A 96 -5.61 -11.15 -12.55
C LYS A 96 -4.98 -9.80 -12.25
N PHE A 97 -3.92 -9.48 -13.01
CA PHE A 97 -3.32 -8.15 -13.11
C PHE A 97 -4.09 -7.24 -14.08
N ASN A 98 -4.63 -7.82 -15.14
CA ASN A 98 -5.47 -7.13 -16.10
C ASN A 98 -6.70 -7.99 -16.41
N ARG A 99 -7.89 -7.43 -16.20
CA ARG A 99 -9.16 -8.15 -16.32
C ARG A 99 -9.68 -8.30 -17.76
N SER A 100 -9.16 -7.50 -18.68
CA SER A 100 -9.72 -7.38 -20.04
C SER A 100 -8.76 -7.79 -21.16
N ASP A 101 -7.48 -7.98 -20.85
CA ASP A 101 -6.43 -8.22 -21.84
C ASP A 101 -5.45 -9.26 -21.29
N GLU A 102 -5.49 -10.48 -21.84
CA GLU A 102 -4.70 -11.61 -21.33
C GLU A 102 -3.22 -11.45 -21.61
N GLU A 103 -2.82 -10.88 -22.75
CA GLU A 103 -1.41 -10.64 -23.07
C GLU A 103 -0.81 -9.62 -22.09
N LYS A 104 -1.57 -8.57 -21.77
CA LYS A 104 -1.18 -7.61 -20.71
C LYS A 104 -1.15 -8.25 -19.35
N ASN A 105 -2.13 -9.12 -19.04
CA ASN A 105 -2.18 -9.83 -17.77
C ASN A 105 -0.90 -10.63 -17.55
N GLU A 106 -0.48 -11.44 -18.53
CA GLU A 106 0.75 -12.23 -18.48
C GLU A 106 2.00 -11.36 -18.40
N SER A 107 2.10 -10.33 -19.24
CA SER A 107 3.26 -9.42 -19.28
C SER A 107 3.42 -8.64 -17.96
N ILE A 108 2.34 -8.13 -17.40
CA ILE A 108 2.37 -7.44 -16.10
C ILE A 108 2.72 -8.42 -15.00
N GLY A 109 2.11 -9.61 -14.99
CA GLY A 109 2.35 -10.65 -13.99
C GLY A 109 3.80 -11.10 -13.97
N LYS A 110 4.39 -11.39 -15.13
CA LYS A 110 5.80 -11.74 -15.27
C LYS A 110 6.71 -10.67 -14.67
N LYS A 111 6.54 -9.43 -15.11
CA LYS A 111 7.34 -8.29 -14.63
C LYS A 111 7.15 -8.02 -13.13
N TYR A 112 5.94 -8.15 -12.63
CA TYR A 112 5.63 -8.01 -11.21
C TYR A 112 6.38 -9.05 -10.40
N ASN A 113 6.32 -10.31 -10.81
CA ASN A 113 6.99 -11.41 -10.13
C ASN A 113 8.51 -11.26 -10.17
N GLU A 114 9.10 -10.96 -11.33
CA GLU A 114 10.56 -10.74 -11.48
C GLU A 114 11.07 -9.67 -10.50
N ASN A 115 10.34 -8.56 -10.34
CA ASN A 115 10.71 -7.51 -9.40
C ASN A 115 10.67 -7.97 -7.94
N LEU A 116 9.65 -8.71 -7.53
CA LEU A 116 9.49 -9.15 -6.15
C LEU A 116 10.38 -10.35 -5.79
N VAL A 117 10.60 -11.27 -6.73
CA VAL A 117 11.62 -12.33 -6.56
C VAL A 117 12.99 -11.69 -6.33
N HIS A 118 13.35 -10.66 -7.10
CA HIS A 118 14.59 -9.93 -6.85
C HIS A 118 14.59 -9.24 -5.50
N PHE A 119 13.48 -8.64 -5.08
CA PHE A 119 13.37 -8.00 -3.78
C PHE A 119 13.64 -8.99 -2.64
N PHE A 120 12.91 -10.10 -2.58
CA PHE A 120 13.04 -11.06 -1.48
C PHE A 120 14.40 -11.78 -1.44
N ASN A 121 15.11 -11.86 -2.57
CA ASN A 121 16.48 -12.37 -2.60
C ASN A 121 17.55 -11.33 -2.23
N ASN A 122 17.23 -10.01 -2.29
CA ASN A 122 18.21 -8.93 -2.16
C ASN A 122 17.73 -7.81 -1.24
N HIS A 123 16.74 -8.07 -0.38
CA HIS A 123 16.26 -7.08 0.59
C HIS A 123 17.38 -6.65 1.55
N VAL A 124 17.57 -5.35 1.67
CA VAL A 124 18.54 -4.79 2.59
C VAL A 124 17.93 -4.71 3.99
N VAL A 125 18.32 -5.63 4.85
CA VAL A 125 17.83 -5.69 6.23
C VAL A 125 18.12 -4.39 6.96
N TYR A 126 17.14 -3.83 7.65
CA TYR A 126 17.30 -2.60 8.42
C TYR A 126 18.35 -2.78 9.53
N LYS A 127 19.25 -1.81 9.66
CA LYS A 127 20.26 -1.79 10.72
C LYS A 127 19.63 -1.86 12.11
N HIS A 128 18.53 -1.15 12.30
CA HIS A 128 17.72 -1.18 13.51
C HIS A 128 16.48 -2.01 13.25
N LYS A 129 16.27 -3.05 14.05
CA LYS A 129 15.12 -3.95 13.89
C LYS A 129 13.84 -3.15 14.00
N PRO A 130 12.99 -3.11 12.96
CA PRO A 130 11.73 -2.39 13.04
C PRO A 130 10.72 -3.14 13.89
N LEU A 131 9.79 -2.39 14.48
CA LEU A 131 8.51 -2.93 14.91
C LEU A 131 7.56 -2.96 13.71
N ILE A 132 6.77 -4.03 13.60
CA ILE A 132 5.92 -4.31 12.43
C ILE A 132 4.45 -4.26 12.83
N GLU A 133 3.57 -3.81 11.92
CA GLU A 133 2.11 -3.74 12.10
C GLU A 133 1.71 -3.03 13.39
N VAL A 134 2.35 -1.89 13.66
CA VAL A 134 2.17 -1.16 14.91
C VAL A 134 0.87 -0.38 14.90
N VAL A 135 -0.02 -0.69 15.85
CA VAL A 135 -1.26 0.06 16.06
C VAL A 135 -0.96 1.50 16.45
N ILE A 136 -1.60 2.44 15.77
CA ILE A 136 -1.56 3.86 16.11
C ILE A 136 -2.98 4.44 16.20
N ILE A 137 -3.22 5.20 17.28
CA ILE A 137 -4.49 5.91 17.50
C ILE A 137 -4.17 7.40 17.50
N PHE A 138 -4.87 8.18 16.72
CA PHE A 138 -4.65 9.61 16.61
C PHE A 138 -5.96 10.36 16.34
N VAL A 139 -5.92 11.67 16.58
CA VAL A 139 -7.09 12.54 16.42
C VAL A 139 -6.78 13.61 15.39
N ILE A 140 -7.67 13.76 14.41
CA ILE A 140 -7.64 14.84 13.44
C ILE A 140 -8.96 15.63 13.56
N ASP A 141 -8.88 16.85 14.03
CA ASP A 141 -10.03 17.77 14.17
C ASP A 141 -11.25 17.11 14.88
N GLY A 142 -10.97 16.47 16.02
CA GLY A 142 -11.97 15.75 16.83
C GLY A 142 -12.32 14.35 16.31
N ASN A 143 -11.89 13.96 15.14
CA ASN A 143 -12.13 12.63 14.56
C ASN A 143 -11.04 11.65 15.00
N VAL A 144 -11.44 10.55 15.63
CA VAL A 144 -10.53 9.50 16.11
C VAL A 144 -10.23 8.53 14.98
N PHE A 145 -8.96 8.31 14.73
CA PHE A 145 -8.43 7.37 13.75
C PHE A 145 -7.73 6.20 14.43
N VAL A 146 -7.87 5.03 13.81
CA VAL A 146 -7.05 3.85 14.09
C VAL A 146 -6.35 3.46 12.79
N GLY A 147 -5.05 3.27 12.87
CA GLY A 147 -4.21 2.81 11.77
C GLY A 147 -3.20 1.77 12.22
N TYR A 148 -2.49 1.23 11.25
CA TYR A 148 -1.41 0.26 11.45
C TYR A 148 -0.22 0.74 10.62
N ILE A 149 0.92 0.97 11.29
CA ILE A 149 2.18 1.34 10.63
C ILE A 149 2.85 0.03 10.23
N ASP A 150 3.07 -0.18 8.93
CA ASP A 150 3.64 -1.43 8.43
C ASP A 150 4.99 -1.75 9.10
N ALA A 151 5.86 -0.75 9.18
CA ALA A 151 7.13 -0.85 9.91
C ALA A 151 7.52 0.50 10.52
N ILE A 152 8.13 0.48 11.70
CA ILE A 152 8.72 1.69 12.30
C ILE A 152 9.99 1.32 13.06
N TYR A 153 11.05 2.10 12.88
CA TYR A 153 12.26 2.02 13.68
C TYR A 153 12.76 3.41 14.07
N LYS A 154 13.66 3.44 15.06
CA LYS A 154 14.39 4.64 15.46
C LYS A 154 15.87 4.43 15.17
N ASP A 155 16.55 5.43 14.61
CA ASP A 155 17.98 5.39 14.38
C ASP A 155 18.80 5.88 15.60
N ASP A 156 20.13 5.79 15.47
CA ASP A 156 21.06 6.21 16.53
C ASP A 156 21.00 7.72 16.82
N ASP A 157 20.54 8.54 15.87
CA ASP A 157 20.38 10.00 15.99
C ASP A 157 19.01 10.39 16.56
N GLY A 158 18.18 9.40 16.88
CA GLY A 158 16.86 9.56 17.50
C GLY A 158 15.77 9.98 16.53
N TYR A 159 15.93 9.75 15.22
CA TYR A 159 14.87 9.92 14.24
C TYR A 159 14.01 8.66 14.14
N TYR A 160 12.70 8.86 13.98
CA TYR A 160 11.72 7.81 13.83
C TYR A 160 11.32 7.70 12.37
N TYR A 161 11.33 6.49 11.83
CA TYR A 161 11.04 6.18 10.43
C TYR A 161 9.78 5.32 10.34
N PRO A 162 8.58 5.91 10.31
CA PRO A 162 7.38 5.18 9.90
C PRO A 162 7.46 4.87 8.41
N ILE A 163 7.32 3.59 8.07
CA ILE A 163 7.45 3.05 6.71
C ILE A 163 6.12 2.43 6.30
N ASP A 164 5.74 2.68 5.05
CA ASP A 164 4.61 2.04 4.40
C ASP A 164 5.15 1.29 3.17
N PHE A 165 4.96 -0.04 3.15
CA PHE A 165 5.40 -0.90 2.07
C PHE A 165 4.46 -0.81 0.87
N LYS A 166 5.00 -0.65 -0.33
CA LYS A 166 4.21 -0.53 -1.56
C LYS A 166 4.69 -1.46 -2.65
N THR A 167 3.76 -2.26 -3.16
CA THR A 167 3.95 -3.07 -4.38
C THR A 167 3.46 -2.38 -5.64
N SER A 168 3.02 -1.12 -5.55
CA SER A 168 2.60 -0.27 -6.67
C SER A 168 3.80 0.27 -7.46
N SER A 169 3.53 1.05 -8.51
CA SER A 169 4.54 1.89 -9.15
C SER A 169 4.96 3.01 -8.23
N ILE A 170 6.24 3.41 -8.34
CA ILE A 170 6.81 4.50 -7.53
C ILE A 170 6.00 5.80 -7.70
N TYR A 171 5.80 6.51 -6.61
CA TYR A 171 5.14 7.81 -6.61
C TYR A 171 6.17 8.92 -6.80
N THR A 172 5.87 9.86 -7.70
CA THR A 172 6.72 11.02 -8.00
C THR A 172 5.85 12.27 -8.18
N GLY A 173 6.42 13.44 -7.88
CA GLY A 173 5.73 14.73 -8.05
C GLY A 173 4.38 14.77 -7.29
N ASN A 174 3.33 15.27 -7.95
CA ASN A 174 2.00 15.42 -7.36
C ASN A 174 1.44 14.08 -6.83
N LYS A 175 1.73 12.97 -7.52
CA LYS A 175 1.27 11.65 -7.08
C LYS A 175 1.84 11.24 -5.72
N LEU A 176 3.07 11.64 -5.41
CA LEU A 176 3.67 11.40 -4.10
C LEU A 176 2.90 12.18 -3.02
N GLU A 177 2.60 13.43 -3.27
CA GLU A 177 1.83 14.26 -2.35
C GLU A 177 0.41 13.71 -2.14
N GLU A 178 -0.31 13.38 -3.21
CA GLU A 178 -1.68 12.84 -3.16
C GLU A 178 -1.79 11.51 -2.39
N ASN A 179 -0.75 10.68 -2.41
CA ASN A 179 -0.73 9.39 -1.72
C ASN A 179 -0.10 9.42 -0.32
N SER A 180 0.43 10.58 0.12
CA SER A 180 1.16 10.69 1.39
C SER A 180 0.26 10.73 2.63
N GLY A 181 -1.04 10.93 2.47
CA GLY A 181 -1.98 11.19 3.59
C GLY A 181 -1.97 10.14 4.69
N GLN A 182 -1.75 8.85 4.35
CA GLN A 182 -1.62 7.78 5.33
C GLN A 182 -0.42 8.00 6.25
N LEU A 183 0.75 8.21 5.67
CA LEU A 183 2.00 8.44 6.42
C LEU A 183 1.98 9.77 7.19
N ILE A 184 1.33 10.81 6.65
CA ILE A 184 1.12 12.06 7.38
C ILE A 184 0.19 11.84 8.58
N GLY A 185 -0.90 11.09 8.42
CA GLY A 185 -1.78 10.71 9.53
C GLY A 185 -1.03 9.97 10.63
N TYR A 186 -0.19 8.99 10.27
CA TYR A 186 0.65 8.29 11.23
C TYR A 186 1.66 9.22 11.91
N SER A 187 2.24 10.16 11.17
CA SER A 187 3.17 11.15 11.73
C SER A 187 2.47 12.11 12.72
N ILE A 188 1.22 12.49 12.45
CA ILE A 188 0.37 13.25 13.40
C ILE A 188 0.18 12.42 14.67
N GLY A 189 -0.13 11.13 14.55
CA GLY A 189 -0.28 10.23 15.68
C GLY A 189 0.99 10.13 16.52
N LEU A 190 2.14 9.91 15.89
CA LEU A 190 3.44 9.87 16.57
C LEU A 190 3.76 11.19 17.29
N ASN A 191 3.41 12.32 16.66
CA ASN A 191 3.58 13.64 17.29
C ASN A 191 2.65 13.83 18.51
N GLN A 192 1.40 13.36 18.44
CA GLN A 192 0.47 13.36 19.58
C GLN A 192 0.94 12.46 20.73
N MET A 193 1.75 11.45 20.43
CA MET A 193 2.40 10.59 21.42
C MET A 193 3.68 11.20 22.00
N GLY A 194 4.05 12.42 21.61
CA GLY A 194 5.17 13.19 22.15
C GLY A 194 6.45 13.15 21.32
N ILE A 195 6.45 12.54 20.14
CA ILE A 195 7.62 12.59 19.23
C ILE A 195 7.59 13.91 18.46
N PRO A 196 8.64 14.76 18.53
CA PRO A 196 8.67 16.02 17.77
C PRO A 196 8.61 15.77 16.25
N LEU A 197 7.87 16.61 15.51
CA LEU A 197 7.72 16.46 14.05
C LEU A 197 9.06 16.46 13.30
N ASP A 198 10.02 17.25 13.77
CA ASP A 198 11.37 17.32 13.20
C ASP A 198 12.20 16.06 13.45
N LYS A 199 11.72 15.14 14.28
CA LYS A 199 12.31 13.81 14.52
C LYS A 199 11.62 12.69 13.79
N ILE A 200 10.57 12.95 13.01
CA ILE A 200 9.83 11.95 12.24
C ILE A 200 10.25 12.03 10.76
N ARG A 201 10.52 10.89 10.15
CA ARG A 201 10.96 10.74 8.75
C ARG A 201 10.09 9.71 8.04
N PRO A 202 8.82 10.06 7.68
CA PRO A 202 7.94 9.14 7.00
C PRO A 202 8.45 8.83 5.60
N GLN A 203 8.33 7.56 5.20
CA GLN A 203 8.78 7.13 3.88
C GLN A 203 7.99 5.93 3.36
N PHE A 204 7.86 5.86 2.04
CA PHE A 204 7.45 4.66 1.35
C PHE A 204 8.66 3.77 1.08
N ASN A 205 8.48 2.45 1.16
CA ASN A 205 9.41 1.48 0.58
C ASN A 205 8.72 0.78 -0.60
N PHE A 206 9.18 1.09 -1.82
CA PHE A 206 8.62 0.51 -3.05
C PHE A 206 9.32 -0.80 -3.41
N LEU A 207 8.73 -1.93 -3.01
CA LEU A 207 9.36 -3.27 -3.09
C LEU A 207 9.78 -3.68 -4.50
N LYS A 208 9.07 -3.24 -5.54
CA LYS A 208 9.41 -3.52 -6.95
C LYS A 208 10.57 -2.68 -7.49
N TYR A 209 11.08 -1.74 -6.70
CA TYR A 209 12.15 -0.83 -7.11
C TYR A 209 13.36 -0.99 -6.20
N CYS A 210 14.51 -0.60 -6.72
CA CYS A 210 15.73 -0.38 -5.94
C CYS A 210 16.30 0.98 -6.26
N THR A 211 17.10 1.52 -5.33
CA THR A 211 17.89 2.72 -5.55
C THR A 211 19.30 2.30 -5.90
N ILE A 212 19.77 2.70 -7.07
CA ILE A 212 21.16 2.55 -7.49
C ILE A 212 21.87 3.86 -7.21
N LYS A 213 22.84 3.84 -6.31
CA LYS A 213 23.84 4.88 -6.13
C LYS A 213 25.02 4.53 -7.03
N TYR A 214 25.48 5.47 -7.81
CA TYR A 214 26.60 5.25 -8.71
C TYR A 214 27.47 6.49 -8.86
N GLU A 215 28.79 6.26 -8.99
CA GLU A 215 29.75 7.30 -9.23
C GLU A 215 29.93 7.54 -10.73
N GLN A 216 29.95 8.80 -11.13
CA GLN A 216 30.33 9.21 -12.50
C GLN A 216 31.83 9.44 -12.58
N LYS A 217 32.42 9.38 -13.79
CA LYS A 217 33.87 9.56 -14.02
C LYS A 217 34.43 10.88 -13.50
N ASN A 218 33.60 11.91 -13.37
CA ASN A 218 33.97 13.20 -12.80
C ASN A 218 33.91 13.25 -11.26
N GLY A 219 33.68 12.09 -10.59
CA GLY A 219 33.55 11.99 -9.14
C GLY A 219 32.15 12.34 -8.61
N THR A 220 31.21 12.73 -9.45
CA THR A 220 29.85 13.03 -9.00
C THR A 220 29.09 11.75 -8.65
N VAL A 221 28.54 11.67 -7.45
CA VAL A 221 27.65 10.57 -7.03
C VAL A 221 26.22 10.90 -7.44
N LYS A 222 25.54 9.93 -8.05
CA LYS A 222 24.13 10.04 -8.45
C LYS A 222 23.32 8.87 -7.90
N TYR A 223 22.01 9.12 -7.76
CA TYR A 223 21.02 8.15 -7.31
C TYR A 223 19.94 8.00 -8.39
N ARG A 224 19.52 6.77 -8.62
CA ARG A 224 18.43 6.46 -9.55
C ARG A 224 17.57 5.35 -9.00
N ASN A 225 16.27 5.58 -8.94
CA ASN A 225 15.31 4.53 -8.66
C ASN A 225 14.96 3.80 -9.96
N VAL A 226 15.10 2.48 -9.96
CA VAL A 226 14.83 1.63 -11.12
C VAL A 226 13.98 0.43 -10.71
N GLU A 227 13.20 -0.09 -11.65
CA GLU A 227 12.55 -1.39 -11.44
C GLU A 227 13.62 -2.47 -11.27
N ARG A 228 13.44 -3.35 -10.29
CA ARG A 228 14.44 -4.38 -9.96
C ARG A 228 14.76 -5.32 -11.11
N CYS A 229 13.80 -5.62 -11.99
CA CYS A 229 14.05 -6.39 -13.20
C CYS A 229 14.85 -5.65 -14.30
N LYS A 230 15.18 -4.36 -14.10
CA LYS A 230 15.90 -3.51 -15.06
C LYS A 230 17.23 -2.98 -14.55
N ILE A 231 17.79 -3.55 -13.50
CA ILE A 231 19.08 -3.14 -12.94
C ILE A 231 20.16 -3.21 -14.01
N GLY A 232 20.31 -4.36 -14.64
CA GLY A 232 21.31 -4.60 -15.67
C GLY A 232 21.21 -3.62 -16.84
N GLU A 233 20.00 -3.40 -17.36
CA GLU A 233 19.75 -2.42 -18.43
C GLU A 233 20.17 -1.01 -18.01
N SER A 234 19.82 -0.59 -16.79
CA SER A 234 20.07 0.76 -16.29
C SER A 234 21.56 1.08 -16.07
N LEU A 235 22.38 0.06 -15.90
CA LEU A 235 23.81 0.19 -15.59
C LEU A 235 24.72 0.23 -16.84
N GLN A 236 24.25 -0.24 -18.00
CA GLN A 236 25.03 -0.44 -19.23
C GLN A 236 25.99 0.71 -19.56
N SER A 237 25.47 1.94 -19.64
CA SER A 237 26.25 3.11 -20.07
C SER A 237 27.35 3.50 -19.07
N ASN A 238 27.02 3.46 -17.78
CA ASN A 238 27.97 3.84 -16.73
C ASN A 238 29.02 2.74 -16.53
N ALA A 239 28.61 1.46 -16.54
CA ALA A 239 29.51 0.32 -16.44
C ALA A 239 30.52 0.27 -17.59
N LYS A 240 30.07 0.52 -18.83
CA LYS A 240 30.96 0.63 -19.99
C LYS A 240 32.05 1.68 -19.78
N THR A 241 31.70 2.82 -19.17
CA THR A 241 32.64 3.91 -18.90
C THR A 241 33.69 3.50 -17.88
N TRP A 242 33.30 2.83 -16.78
CA TRP A 242 34.24 2.39 -15.75
C TRP A 242 35.09 1.20 -16.19
N LEU A 243 34.53 0.23 -16.92
CA LEU A 243 35.27 -0.90 -17.48
C LEU A 243 36.42 -0.40 -18.35
N LYS A 244 36.14 0.51 -19.32
CA LYS A 244 37.17 1.11 -20.16
C LYS A 244 38.20 1.91 -19.34
N HIS A 245 37.75 2.63 -18.31
CA HIS A 245 38.64 3.42 -17.46
C HIS A 245 39.67 2.54 -16.73
N PHE A 246 39.28 1.35 -16.31
CA PHE A 246 40.16 0.42 -15.64
C PHE A 246 40.85 -0.59 -16.57
N GLY A 247 40.70 -0.45 -17.89
CA GLY A 247 41.36 -1.26 -18.89
C GLY A 247 40.74 -2.64 -19.15
N TYR A 248 39.47 -2.81 -18.82
CA TYR A 248 38.72 -4.03 -19.15
C TYR A 248 38.00 -3.88 -20.50
N GLU A 249 37.88 -5.00 -21.24
CA GLU A 249 37.04 -5.07 -22.43
C GLU A 249 35.56 -5.13 -22.02
N PRO A 250 34.70 -4.17 -22.44
CA PRO A 250 33.37 -4.04 -21.87
C PRO A 250 32.36 -5.09 -22.33
N ASP A 251 32.45 -5.56 -23.58
CA ASP A 251 31.32 -6.23 -24.26
C ASP A 251 30.85 -7.50 -23.54
N GLU A 252 31.79 -8.31 -23.03
CA GLU A 252 31.45 -9.50 -22.26
C GLU A 252 30.78 -9.17 -20.91
N TYR A 253 31.33 -8.23 -20.18
CA TYR A 253 30.76 -7.78 -18.90
C TYR A 253 29.37 -7.14 -19.08
N LEU A 254 29.18 -6.36 -20.13
CA LEU A 254 27.88 -5.73 -20.42
C LEU A 254 26.81 -6.77 -20.73
N LYS A 255 27.18 -7.85 -21.44
CA LYS A 255 26.29 -8.98 -21.64
C LYS A 255 25.96 -9.68 -20.32
N MET A 256 26.99 -9.97 -19.51
CA MET A 256 26.79 -10.61 -18.19
C MET A 256 25.89 -9.77 -17.27
N ILE A 257 26.05 -8.44 -17.24
CA ILE A 257 25.16 -7.53 -16.47
C ILE A 257 23.71 -7.68 -16.91
N LEU A 258 23.43 -7.79 -18.21
CA LEU A 258 22.08 -7.99 -18.72
C LEU A 258 21.55 -9.38 -18.34
N ASP A 259 22.36 -10.42 -18.52
CA ASP A 259 21.96 -11.79 -18.27
C ASP A 259 21.71 -12.06 -16.77
N THR A 260 22.53 -11.47 -15.89
CA THR A 260 22.41 -11.63 -14.43
C THR A 260 21.53 -10.57 -13.76
N ASN A 261 21.17 -9.52 -14.49
CA ASN A 261 20.46 -8.33 -13.97
C ASN A 261 21.06 -7.76 -12.68
N GLY A 262 22.40 -7.75 -12.57
CA GLY A 262 23.12 -7.36 -11.34
C GLY A 262 24.54 -6.87 -11.61
N ILE A 263 25.28 -6.59 -10.54
CA ILE A 263 26.66 -6.07 -10.58
C ILE A 263 27.73 -7.09 -10.14
N ASP A 264 27.33 -8.28 -9.70
CA ASP A 264 28.27 -9.26 -9.13
C ASP A 264 29.27 -9.83 -10.13
N CYS A 265 28.90 -9.78 -11.42
CA CYS A 265 29.78 -10.17 -12.53
C CYS A 265 30.88 -9.11 -12.82
N LEU A 266 30.80 -7.91 -12.28
CA LEU A 266 31.77 -6.85 -12.53
C LEU A 266 33.07 -7.07 -11.77
N PRO A 267 34.23 -6.61 -12.33
CA PRO A 267 35.48 -6.56 -11.58
C PRO A 267 35.33 -5.67 -10.34
N GLU A 268 35.97 -6.03 -9.24
CA GLU A 268 35.79 -5.37 -7.92
C GLU A 268 35.94 -3.83 -8.00
N LYS A 269 36.99 -3.34 -8.67
CA LYS A 269 37.20 -1.88 -8.86
C LYS A 269 36.04 -1.16 -9.56
N VAL A 270 35.29 -1.87 -10.41
CA VAL A 270 34.11 -1.34 -11.09
C VAL A 270 32.90 -1.49 -10.19
N LYS A 271 32.77 -2.63 -9.51
CA LYS A 271 31.68 -2.91 -8.58
C LYS A 271 31.61 -1.91 -7.43
N GLU A 272 32.75 -1.50 -6.89
CA GLU A 272 32.87 -0.45 -5.84
C GLU A 272 32.27 0.91 -6.25
N LYS A 273 32.01 1.14 -7.54
CA LYS A 273 31.35 2.36 -8.03
C LYS A 273 29.84 2.34 -7.88
N TYR A 274 29.28 1.25 -7.39
CA TYR A 274 27.84 1.05 -7.27
C TYR A 274 27.47 0.58 -5.86
N GLU A 275 26.29 1.03 -5.44
CA GLU A 275 25.60 0.50 -4.27
C GLU A 275 24.14 0.36 -4.64
N ILE A 276 23.56 -0.80 -4.41
CA ILE A 276 22.14 -1.08 -4.68
C ILE A 276 21.44 -1.30 -3.36
N THR A 277 20.41 -0.49 -3.10
CA THR A 277 19.62 -0.54 -1.86
C THR A 277 18.13 -0.62 -2.17
N ASP A 278 17.31 -0.89 -1.16
CA ASP A 278 15.87 -0.79 -1.27
C ASP A 278 15.43 0.63 -1.61
N CYS A 279 14.29 0.75 -2.29
CA CYS A 279 13.79 2.04 -2.78
C CYS A 279 12.96 2.74 -1.71
N HIS A 280 13.61 3.53 -0.89
CA HIS A 280 12.95 4.40 0.08
C HIS A 280 12.67 5.78 -0.54
N VAL A 281 11.40 6.18 -0.55
CA VAL A 281 10.97 7.50 -1.02
C VAL A 281 10.46 8.30 0.17
N PRO A 282 11.21 9.33 0.61
CA PRO A 282 10.80 10.14 1.73
C PRO A 282 9.55 10.97 1.41
N VAL A 283 8.68 11.11 2.39
CA VAL A 283 7.52 12.00 2.36
C VAL A 283 7.87 13.29 3.10
N GLU A 284 7.62 14.43 2.48
CA GLU A 284 7.83 15.71 3.14
C GLU A 284 6.91 15.84 4.37
N LEU A 285 7.50 16.18 5.51
CA LEU A 285 6.77 16.40 6.76
C LEU A 285 7.22 17.73 7.40
N ASN A 286 6.29 18.65 7.50
CA ASN A 286 6.43 19.91 8.22
C ASN A 286 5.05 20.41 8.66
N GLU A 287 4.98 21.46 9.46
CA GLU A 287 3.73 22.02 9.99
C GLU A 287 2.72 22.37 8.88
N LYS A 288 3.18 22.93 7.75
CA LYS A 288 2.31 23.29 6.62
C LYS A 288 1.68 22.08 5.96
N VAL A 289 2.46 21.00 5.80
CA VAL A 289 1.97 19.73 5.23
C VAL A 289 0.95 19.10 6.19
N VAL A 290 1.23 19.10 7.48
CA VAL A 290 0.30 18.61 8.51
C VAL A 290 -1.00 19.42 8.48
N GLU A 291 -0.94 20.76 8.46
CA GLU A 291 -2.12 21.63 8.39
C GLU A 291 -2.94 21.36 7.11
N LYS A 292 -2.26 21.27 5.95
CA LYS A 292 -2.91 20.97 4.68
C LYS A 292 -3.67 19.64 4.73
N TRP A 293 -3.03 18.58 5.23
CA TRP A 293 -3.66 17.26 5.30
C TRP A 293 -4.75 17.20 6.37
N THR A 294 -4.55 17.82 7.52
CA THR A 294 -5.59 17.96 8.55
C THR A 294 -6.85 18.57 7.95
N LYS A 295 -6.71 19.71 7.27
CA LYS A 295 -7.84 20.39 6.61
C LYS A 295 -8.49 19.52 5.54
N HIS A 296 -7.68 18.85 4.71
CA HIS A 296 -8.19 17.99 3.63
C HIS A 296 -9.00 16.82 4.19
N ILE A 297 -8.47 16.11 5.19
CA ILE A 297 -9.15 14.99 5.85
C ILE A 297 -10.43 15.46 6.54
N SER A 298 -10.38 16.57 7.29
CA SER A 298 -11.54 17.13 7.99
C SER A 298 -12.66 17.52 7.01
N THR A 299 -12.32 18.20 5.91
CA THR A 299 -13.29 18.56 4.87
C THR A 299 -13.89 17.33 4.21
N THR A 300 -13.08 16.30 3.93
CA THR A 300 -13.55 15.04 3.38
C THR A 300 -14.54 14.35 4.32
N ILE A 301 -14.23 14.30 5.62
CA ILE A 301 -15.12 13.71 6.63
C ILE A 301 -16.44 14.46 6.71
N GLN A 302 -16.41 15.79 6.70
CA GLN A 302 -17.62 16.63 6.70
C GLN A 302 -18.49 16.36 5.46
N ASP A 303 -17.88 16.22 4.28
CA ASP A 303 -18.63 15.88 3.05
C ASP A 303 -19.22 14.45 3.13
N ILE A 304 -18.50 13.49 3.70
CA ILE A 304 -19.02 12.14 3.96
C ILE A 304 -20.25 12.21 4.86
N GLU A 305 -20.16 12.89 6.00
CA GLU A 305 -21.25 12.99 7.00
C GLU A 305 -22.48 13.70 6.43
N LEU A 306 -22.26 14.74 5.62
CA LEU A 306 -23.36 15.42 4.92
C LEU A 306 -24.08 14.48 3.96
N ARG A 307 -23.33 13.74 3.14
CA ARG A 307 -23.92 12.78 2.18
C ARG A 307 -24.58 11.59 2.86
N GLU A 308 -24.03 11.11 3.97
CA GLU A 308 -24.66 10.08 4.78
C GLU A 308 -26.03 10.54 5.29
N LYS A 309 -26.10 11.79 5.79
CA LYS A 309 -27.36 12.38 6.23
C LYS A 309 -28.36 12.51 5.08
N ASP A 310 -27.94 13.06 3.94
CA ASP A 310 -28.80 13.17 2.75
C ASP A 310 -29.28 11.79 2.29
N TYR A 311 -28.42 10.77 2.35
CA TYR A 311 -28.79 9.40 2.03
C TYR A 311 -29.78 8.80 3.04
N GLU A 312 -29.61 9.07 4.33
CA GLU A 312 -30.56 8.62 5.36
C GLU A 312 -31.95 9.23 5.16
N GLU A 313 -32.03 10.49 4.75
CA GLU A 313 -33.29 11.19 4.49
C GLU A 313 -33.95 10.77 3.19
N THR A 314 -33.18 10.61 2.11
CA THR A 314 -33.74 10.41 0.75
C THR A 314 -33.70 8.96 0.29
N LYS A 315 -32.83 8.14 0.86
CA LYS A 315 -32.45 6.79 0.38
C LYS A 315 -31.99 6.76 -1.08
N SER A 316 -31.60 7.92 -1.63
CA SER A 316 -31.15 8.06 -3.01
C SER A 316 -29.66 7.73 -3.11
N LEU A 317 -29.32 6.74 -3.95
CA LEU A 317 -27.94 6.39 -4.26
C LEU A 317 -27.20 7.55 -4.96
N GLN A 318 -27.95 8.51 -5.53
CA GLN A 318 -27.39 9.68 -6.20
C GLN A 318 -26.55 10.56 -5.27
N CYS A 319 -26.81 10.51 -3.96
CA CYS A 319 -26.01 11.24 -2.97
C CYS A 319 -24.51 10.90 -3.03
N PHE A 320 -24.18 9.67 -3.44
CA PHE A 320 -22.81 9.17 -3.54
C PHE A 320 -22.39 8.82 -4.97
N TRP A 321 -23.15 9.23 -5.98
CA TRP A 321 -22.80 8.89 -7.36
C TRP A 321 -21.54 9.62 -7.80
N ASP A 322 -20.56 8.87 -8.35
CA ASP A 322 -19.39 9.46 -8.98
C ASP A 322 -19.78 10.02 -10.36
N ASP A 323 -19.26 11.18 -10.73
CA ASP A 323 -19.49 11.73 -12.06
C ASP A 323 -18.55 11.13 -13.14
N GLU A 324 -18.78 11.47 -14.40
CA GLU A 324 -18.00 10.94 -15.51
C GLU A 324 -16.53 11.34 -15.47
N GLU A 325 -16.24 12.54 -14.95
CA GLU A 325 -14.89 13.07 -14.91
C GLU A 325 -14.08 12.35 -13.82
N ASP A 326 -14.69 12.12 -12.64
CA ASP A 326 -14.10 11.34 -11.54
C ASP A 326 -13.74 9.92 -12.03
N VAL A 327 -14.69 9.25 -12.73
CA VAL A 327 -14.47 7.88 -13.25
C VAL A 327 -13.38 7.85 -14.32
N LYS A 328 -13.32 8.86 -15.20
CA LYS A 328 -12.26 8.97 -16.23
C LYS A 328 -10.88 9.20 -15.58
N ALA A 329 -10.80 10.06 -14.58
CA ALA A 329 -9.57 10.34 -13.85
C ALA A 329 -9.01 9.08 -13.16
N GLN A 330 -9.88 8.21 -12.67
CA GLN A 330 -9.54 6.96 -11.99
C GLN A 330 -9.75 5.71 -12.87
N SER A 331 -9.67 5.84 -14.19
CA SER A 331 -10.04 4.79 -15.15
C SER A 331 -9.33 3.44 -14.91
N TYR A 332 -8.04 3.46 -14.56
CA TYR A 332 -7.29 2.24 -14.24
C TYR A 332 -7.83 1.55 -12.98
N TYR A 333 -8.13 2.34 -11.94
CA TYR A 333 -8.71 1.85 -10.70
C TYR A 333 -10.04 1.13 -10.97
N PHE A 334 -10.98 1.80 -11.63
CA PHE A 334 -12.28 1.22 -11.93
C PHE A 334 -12.21 0.01 -12.87
N ALA A 335 -11.25 0.00 -13.79
CA ALA A 335 -11.05 -1.13 -14.71
C ALA A 335 -10.47 -2.37 -13.99
N ASN A 336 -9.44 -2.21 -13.16
CA ASN A 336 -8.59 -3.32 -12.71
C ASN A 336 -8.57 -3.55 -11.19
N LEU A 337 -8.87 -2.55 -10.36
CA LEU A 337 -8.72 -2.64 -8.91
C LEU A 337 -10.06 -2.69 -8.16
N CYS A 338 -11.04 -1.90 -8.59
CA CYS A 338 -12.33 -1.79 -7.90
C CYS A 338 -13.04 -3.15 -7.81
N ALA A 339 -13.50 -3.48 -6.61
CA ALA A 339 -14.17 -4.75 -6.30
C ALA A 339 -15.68 -4.74 -6.62
N TYR A 340 -16.22 -3.62 -7.11
CA TYR A 340 -17.65 -3.47 -7.41
C TYR A 340 -17.87 -3.10 -8.88
N SER A 341 -18.58 -3.95 -9.63
CA SER A 341 -18.92 -3.68 -11.02
C SER A 341 -19.87 -2.48 -11.16
N ALA A 342 -20.67 -2.22 -10.16
CA ALA A 342 -21.62 -1.11 -10.11
C ALA A 342 -20.97 0.28 -10.18
N THR A 343 -19.71 0.42 -9.75
CA THR A 343 -18.94 1.67 -9.79
C THR A 343 -18.41 1.99 -11.19
N LYS A 344 -18.45 1.03 -12.13
CA LYS A 344 -18.20 1.34 -13.55
C LYS A 344 -19.21 2.34 -14.02
N HIS A 345 -18.71 3.43 -14.62
CA HIS A 345 -19.61 4.48 -15.07
C HIS A 345 -20.71 3.94 -15.98
N LEU A 346 -21.92 4.01 -15.46
CA LEU A 346 -23.17 3.90 -16.20
C LEU A 346 -23.94 5.18 -15.93
N PRO A 347 -24.74 5.69 -16.89
CA PRO A 347 -25.72 6.71 -16.55
C PRO A 347 -26.54 6.26 -15.34
N TYR A 348 -26.73 7.13 -14.36
CA TYR A 348 -27.40 6.79 -13.08
C TYR A 348 -28.72 6.04 -13.29
N LYS A 349 -29.51 6.47 -14.29
CA LYS A 349 -30.77 5.80 -14.66
C LYS A 349 -30.58 4.35 -15.11
N ALA A 350 -29.56 4.09 -15.92
CA ALA A 350 -29.26 2.73 -16.41
C ALA A 350 -28.74 1.84 -15.27
N TYR A 351 -28.05 2.44 -14.30
CA TYR A 351 -27.65 1.73 -13.09
C TYR A 351 -28.86 1.32 -12.24
N LEU A 352 -29.80 2.23 -12.01
CA LEU A 352 -31.01 1.94 -11.23
C LEU A 352 -31.82 0.79 -11.85
N GLU A 353 -32.01 0.78 -13.16
CA GLU A 353 -32.70 -0.29 -13.85
C GLU A 353 -32.05 -1.66 -13.65
N LYS A 354 -30.70 -1.71 -13.66
CA LYS A 354 -29.95 -2.93 -13.39
C LYS A 354 -30.02 -3.35 -11.92
N PHE A 355 -29.93 -2.39 -11.01
CA PHE A 355 -29.96 -2.64 -9.57
C PHE A 355 -31.32 -3.17 -9.12
N GLU A 356 -32.42 -2.58 -9.60
CA GLU A 356 -33.78 -3.05 -9.35
C GLU A 356 -34.03 -4.44 -9.94
N ALA A 357 -33.49 -4.72 -11.12
CA ALA A 357 -33.62 -6.04 -11.76
C ALA A 357 -32.82 -7.10 -10.94
N ALA A 358 -31.64 -6.75 -10.42
CA ALA A 358 -30.84 -7.65 -9.58
C ALA A 358 -31.54 -7.94 -8.24
N GLN A 359 -32.07 -6.93 -7.56
CA GLN A 359 -32.82 -7.11 -6.31
C GLN A 359 -34.05 -7.99 -6.49
N LYS A 360 -34.82 -7.80 -7.57
CA LYS A 360 -35.98 -8.67 -7.88
C LYS A 360 -35.58 -10.13 -8.11
N ASN A 361 -34.40 -10.38 -8.65
CA ASN A 361 -33.88 -11.74 -8.83
C ASN A 361 -33.41 -12.35 -7.50
N ASP A 362 -32.73 -11.58 -6.64
CA ASP A 362 -32.31 -12.07 -5.32
C ASP A 362 -33.50 -12.38 -4.40
N ASP A 363 -34.53 -11.54 -4.41
CA ASP A 363 -35.77 -11.81 -3.66
C ASP A 363 -36.51 -13.05 -4.17
N MET A 364 -36.41 -13.34 -5.48
CA MET A 364 -37.01 -14.55 -6.08
C MET A 364 -36.23 -15.83 -5.71
N PHE A 365 -34.92 -15.75 -5.45
CA PHE A 365 -34.06 -16.88 -5.07
C PHE A 365 -33.79 -16.96 -3.56
N GLY A 366 -33.90 -15.86 -2.81
CA GLY A 366 -33.66 -15.77 -1.36
C GLY A 366 -34.64 -16.56 -0.50
N GLY A 367 -35.78 -16.96 -1.07
CA GLY A 367 -36.74 -17.84 -0.40
C GLY A 367 -36.34 -19.32 -0.31
N LEU A 368 -35.22 -19.74 -0.91
CA LEU A 368 -34.81 -21.16 -1.00
C LEU A 368 -33.61 -21.56 -0.13
N LEU A 369 -32.88 -20.63 0.48
CA LEU A 369 -31.69 -20.94 1.30
C LEU A 369 -31.76 -20.28 2.68
N GLY A 370 -32.08 -21.08 3.68
CA GLY A 370 -32.19 -20.68 5.08
C GLY A 370 -30.89 -20.18 5.68
N SER A 371 -31.03 -19.19 6.55
CA SER A 371 -29.99 -18.52 7.34
C SER A 371 -29.19 -19.46 8.24
N THR A 372 -27.86 -19.39 8.15
CA THR A 372 -26.97 -19.96 9.19
C THR A 372 -26.35 -18.81 9.99
N SER A 373 -26.70 -18.78 11.27
CA SER A 373 -26.14 -17.88 12.28
C SER A 373 -24.77 -18.35 12.75
N SER A 374 -23.75 -17.48 12.72
CA SER A 374 -22.45 -17.72 13.32
C SER A 374 -22.40 -17.29 14.79
N LYS A 375 -21.89 -18.17 15.63
CA LYS A 375 -21.72 -18.00 17.08
C LYS A 375 -20.57 -17.04 17.41
N VAL A 376 -20.83 -16.15 18.34
CA VAL A 376 -19.86 -15.25 18.98
C VAL A 376 -19.06 -16.01 20.04
N ILE A 377 -17.75 -15.91 20.01
CA ILE A 377 -16.85 -16.37 21.10
C ILE A 377 -16.38 -15.11 21.84
N ASN A 378 -16.68 -15.04 23.14
CA ASN A 378 -16.22 -13.99 24.05
C ASN A 378 -14.78 -14.28 24.50
N ASN A 379 -13.90 -13.28 24.40
CA ASN A 379 -12.64 -13.23 25.13
C ASN A 379 -12.44 -11.87 25.81
N LYS A 380 -11.72 -11.91 26.93
CA LYS A 380 -11.61 -10.93 28.01
C LYS A 380 -10.85 -9.64 27.64
N ASN A 381 -11.17 -8.60 28.42
CA ASN A 381 -10.60 -7.25 28.40
C ASN A 381 -9.06 -7.21 28.41
N ASP A 382 -8.48 -6.66 27.34
CA ASP A 382 -7.13 -6.14 27.36
C ASP A 382 -7.17 -4.68 26.89
N GLU A 383 -6.52 -3.78 27.64
CA GLU A 383 -6.28 -2.40 27.21
C GLU A 383 -5.38 -2.41 25.99
N VAL A 384 -5.64 -1.50 25.04
CA VAL A 384 -4.77 -1.33 23.84
C VAL A 384 -3.36 -1.00 24.32
N ASP A 385 -2.43 -1.92 24.08
CA ASP A 385 -1.05 -1.78 24.48
C ASP A 385 -0.32 -0.78 23.55
N LEU A 386 -0.02 0.40 24.09
CA LEU A 386 0.80 1.43 23.46
C LEU A 386 2.25 1.43 24.00
N SER A 387 2.62 0.42 24.78
CA SER A 387 3.96 0.33 25.41
C SER A 387 5.08 0.15 24.38
N TRP A 388 4.76 -0.17 23.14
CA TRP A 388 5.74 -0.31 22.05
C TRP A 388 6.61 0.94 21.85
N LEU A 389 6.10 2.14 22.20
CA LEU A 389 6.89 3.39 22.17
C LEU A 389 8.14 3.33 23.06
N ASN A 390 8.09 2.57 24.14
CA ASN A 390 9.24 2.42 25.04
C ASN A 390 10.28 1.42 24.51
N ASN A 391 9.92 0.70 23.43
CA ASN A 391 10.75 -0.34 22.82
C ASN A 391 11.39 0.12 21.50
N ILE A 392 11.19 1.41 21.11
CA ILE A 392 11.82 2.02 19.95
C ILE A 392 13.00 2.90 20.38
#